data_ede4436226b35801aeab0b7c54d90368
#
_entry.id   ede4436226b35801aeab0b7c54d90368
#
_cell.length_a   1.000
_cell.length_b   1.000
_cell.length_c   1.000
_cell.angle_alpha   90.00
_cell.angle_beta   90.00
_cell.angle_gamma   90.00
#
_symmetry.space_group_name_H-M   'P 1'
#
loop_
_entity.id
_entity.type
_entity.pdbx_description
1 polymer ?
#
loop_
_entity_poly.entity_id
_entity_poly.type
_entity_poly.pdbx_seq_one_letter_code
_entity_poly.pdbx_strand_id
1 'polypeptide(L)'
;MKDIKQVIIAPDSFKGTMEAAQVCRIIQASVRNYFPAAAVRCIPMADGGEGMVDAYLELLGGRKVFLTVQGLQGRPVACHYGILPDGTAVMEMAACAGLPLLDGALDPMHTTTYGVGEMLLHAERNGIRRVLLGIGGSATVDCGLGMAAALGYRFLDKNGAQVEAVTCHMADIASIIVPDRKPKLDIIAACDVDTPLCGETGAIYTFGKQKGISEEMMPQMDAQMKRFARIIAKQTGVNVLDVPGAGAAGGMGAALLAFLNAKLKPGVELLLDAVGFDGLLKETDIVFTGEGRIDWQSIRGKVPVGVARRAQAAGVPCIALCGSVGEGAEQVFQKGVTAIFSAIGEACDFSQVKKNCIRDLKLLSDSVMRLLAAGSVQTLQAGVPLVLDKKYANGDFRGRWTKQTGLEHAQTAGISALDREITTERKEAR
;
A
#
# COMPACT_ATOMS: atom_id res chain seq x y z
N MET A 1 3.81 -36.78 -2.24
CA MET A 1 4.08 -35.34 -2.40
C MET A 1 2.98 -34.74 -3.28
N LYS A 2 2.34 -33.68 -2.86
CA LYS A 2 1.40 -32.96 -3.76
C LYS A 2 2.25 -32.17 -4.75
N ASP A 3 2.17 -32.53 -6.03
CA ASP A 3 2.84 -31.73 -7.07
C ASP A 3 2.28 -30.31 -7.07
N ILE A 4 3.15 -29.31 -6.96
CA ILE A 4 2.78 -27.91 -7.15
C ILE A 4 2.58 -27.69 -8.65
N LYS A 5 1.33 -27.43 -9.06
CA LYS A 5 0.93 -27.26 -10.47
C LYS A 5 0.51 -25.84 -10.81
N GLN A 6 -0.02 -25.10 -9.84
CA GLN A 6 -0.54 -23.76 -10.04
C GLN A 6 0.04 -22.81 -8.97
N VAL A 7 0.78 -21.83 -9.39
CA VAL A 7 1.45 -20.86 -8.52
C VAL A 7 1.03 -19.44 -8.87
N ILE A 8 0.65 -18.66 -7.88
CA ILE A 8 0.48 -17.22 -8.01
C ILE A 8 1.64 -16.52 -7.30
N ILE A 9 2.19 -15.47 -7.94
CA ILE A 9 3.23 -14.61 -7.39
C ILE A 9 2.69 -13.18 -7.43
N ALA A 10 2.35 -12.63 -6.26
CA ALA A 10 1.70 -11.33 -6.11
C ALA A 10 2.44 -10.44 -5.08
N PRO A 11 3.66 -9.99 -5.35
CA PRO A 11 4.44 -9.13 -4.47
C PRO A 11 4.16 -7.65 -4.73
N ASP A 12 4.40 -6.82 -3.72
CA ASP A 12 4.62 -5.38 -3.88
C ASP A 12 6.04 -5.09 -4.37
N SER A 13 6.30 -3.84 -4.72
CA SER A 13 7.65 -3.33 -4.95
C SER A 13 8.48 -3.38 -3.66
N PHE A 14 9.77 -3.67 -3.80
CA PHE A 14 10.72 -3.53 -2.70
C PHE A 14 11.28 -2.11 -2.75
N LYS A 15 10.54 -1.17 -2.14
CA LYS A 15 10.76 0.29 -2.25
C LYS A 15 12.24 0.65 -2.16
N GLY A 16 12.74 1.37 -3.17
CA GLY A 16 14.13 1.81 -3.27
C GLY A 16 15.11 0.75 -3.79
N THR A 17 14.66 -0.48 -4.09
CA THR A 17 15.54 -1.58 -4.57
C THR A 17 15.01 -2.29 -5.81
N MET A 18 13.76 -2.77 -5.84
CA MET A 18 13.21 -3.55 -6.96
C MET A 18 11.73 -3.25 -7.21
N GLU A 19 11.36 -3.16 -8.48
CA GLU A 19 9.97 -3.09 -8.91
C GLU A 19 9.24 -4.44 -8.72
N ALA A 20 7.92 -4.41 -8.48
CA ALA A 20 7.10 -5.61 -8.27
C ALA A 20 7.23 -6.62 -9.42
N ALA A 21 7.24 -6.15 -10.67
CA ALA A 21 7.44 -7.00 -11.84
C ALA A 21 8.82 -7.70 -11.86
N GLN A 22 9.87 -7.05 -11.36
CA GLN A 22 11.19 -7.64 -11.23
C GLN A 22 11.22 -8.72 -10.13
N VAL A 23 10.58 -8.46 -8.99
CA VAL A 23 10.40 -9.44 -7.92
C VAL A 23 9.65 -10.67 -8.44
N CYS A 24 8.56 -10.48 -9.17
CA CYS A 24 7.81 -11.55 -9.83
C CYS A 24 8.73 -12.43 -10.70
N ARG A 25 9.53 -11.82 -11.59
CA ARG A 25 10.42 -12.57 -12.50
C ARG A 25 11.46 -13.38 -11.77
N ILE A 26 12.00 -12.88 -10.66
CA ILE A 26 12.99 -13.60 -9.86
C ILE A 26 12.36 -14.83 -9.22
N ILE A 27 11.23 -14.67 -8.56
CA ILE A 27 10.53 -15.79 -7.90
C ILE A 27 10.06 -16.81 -8.95
N GLN A 28 9.50 -16.34 -10.08
CA GLN A 28 9.06 -17.20 -11.19
C GLN A 28 10.21 -18.08 -11.74
N ALA A 29 11.40 -17.50 -11.90
CA ALA A 29 12.55 -18.25 -12.38
C ALA A 29 12.91 -19.40 -11.42
N SER A 30 12.91 -19.14 -10.10
CA SER A 30 13.14 -20.20 -9.10
C SER A 30 12.02 -21.25 -9.11
N VAL A 31 10.75 -20.84 -9.20
CA VAL A 31 9.64 -21.81 -9.33
C VAL A 31 9.87 -22.76 -10.52
N ARG A 32 10.18 -22.22 -11.70
CA ARG A 32 10.40 -23.01 -12.92
C ARG A 32 11.58 -23.97 -12.82
N ASN A 33 12.62 -23.65 -12.05
CA ASN A 33 13.77 -24.52 -11.85
C ASN A 33 13.42 -25.79 -11.04
N TYR A 34 12.51 -25.68 -10.07
CA TYR A 34 12.15 -26.80 -9.18
C TYR A 34 10.81 -27.45 -9.53
N PHE A 35 9.92 -26.72 -10.16
CA PHE A 35 8.58 -27.13 -10.57
C PHE A 35 8.35 -26.77 -12.06
N PRO A 36 9.09 -27.40 -13.00
CA PRO A 36 9.08 -27.00 -14.41
C PRO A 36 7.71 -27.15 -15.08
N ALA A 37 6.86 -28.04 -14.57
CA ALA A 37 5.50 -28.25 -15.07
C ALA A 37 4.46 -27.31 -14.45
N ALA A 38 4.84 -26.47 -13.46
CA ALA A 38 3.93 -25.57 -12.81
C ALA A 38 3.56 -24.38 -13.71
N ALA A 39 2.26 -24.11 -13.84
CA ALA A 39 1.78 -22.87 -14.41
C ALA A 39 1.96 -21.75 -13.37
N VAL A 40 2.65 -20.68 -13.76
CA VAL A 40 2.97 -19.56 -12.87
C VAL A 40 2.30 -18.30 -13.37
N ARG A 41 1.47 -17.70 -12.55
CA ARG A 41 0.83 -16.40 -12.80
C ARG A 41 1.48 -15.32 -11.93
N CYS A 42 2.09 -14.34 -12.59
CA CYS A 42 2.64 -13.15 -11.94
C CYS A 42 1.59 -12.03 -11.93
N ILE A 43 1.39 -11.42 -10.77
CA ILE A 43 0.49 -10.29 -10.53
C ILE A 43 1.30 -9.24 -9.77
N PRO A 44 2.12 -8.41 -10.46
CA PRO A 44 2.83 -7.33 -9.81
C PRO A 44 1.82 -6.40 -9.15
N MET A 45 1.92 -6.25 -7.83
CA MET A 45 0.97 -5.46 -7.07
C MET A 45 1.38 -3.99 -7.03
N ALA A 46 0.39 -3.10 -6.88
CA ALA A 46 0.57 -1.67 -6.67
C ALA A 46 -0.35 -1.21 -5.53
N ASP A 47 0.17 -0.34 -4.67
CA ASP A 47 -0.51 0.14 -3.46
C ASP A 47 -1.38 1.41 -3.70
N GLY A 48 -1.77 1.68 -4.96
CA GLY A 48 -2.56 2.88 -5.30
C GLY A 48 -1.74 4.18 -5.36
N GLY A 49 -0.41 4.07 -5.31
CA GLY A 49 0.52 5.17 -5.54
C GLY A 49 1.00 5.24 -6.98
N GLU A 50 2.23 5.75 -7.15
CA GLU A 50 2.91 5.85 -8.44
C GLU A 50 3.11 4.46 -9.09
N GLY A 51 2.82 4.35 -10.39
CA GLY A 51 2.90 3.11 -11.16
C GLY A 51 1.60 2.29 -11.20
N MET A 52 0.53 2.74 -10.55
CA MET A 52 -0.76 2.05 -10.57
C MET A 52 -1.32 1.92 -11.99
N VAL A 53 -1.26 2.98 -12.80
CA VAL A 53 -1.76 2.95 -14.19
C VAL A 53 -1.03 1.88 -14.99
N ASP A 54 0.29 1.85 -14.91
CA ASP A 54 1.10 0.89 -15.69
C ASP A 54 0.86 -0.55 -15.23
N ALA A 55 0.74 -0.80 -13.91
CA ALA A 55 0.45 -2.11 -13.37
C ALA A 55 -0.92 -2.65 -13.86
N TYR A 56 -1.95 -1.81 -13.85
CA TYR A 56 -3.26 -2.22 -14.35
C TYR A 56 -3.26 -2.49 -15.85
N LEU A 57 -2.59 -1.65 -16.66
CA LEU A 57 -2.51 -1.84 -18.11
C LEU A 57 -1.67 -3.07 -18.49
N GLU A 58 -0.60 -3.36 -17.74
CA GLU A 58 0.21 -4.57 -17.95
C GLU A 58 -0.58 -5.84 -17.66
N LEU A 59 -1.38 -5.84 -16.57
CA LEU A 59 -2.13 -7.01 -16.13
C LEU A 59 -3.42 -7.26 -16.92
N LEU A 60 -4.14 -6.19 -17.28
CA LEU A 60 -5.50 -6.28 -17.81
C LEU A 60 -5.58 -5.83 -19.28
N GLY A 61 -4.52 -5.25 -19.81
CA GLY A 61 -4.54 -4.63 -21.11
C GLY A 61 -5.22 -3.26 -21.10
N GLY A 62 -5.35 -2.66 -22.27
CA GLY A 62 -5.96 -1.34 -22.41
C GLY A 62 -5.04 -0.36 -23.13
N ARG A 63 -5.24 0.93 -22.91
CA ARG A 63 -4.46 1.98 -23.57
C ARG A 63 -4.23 3.19 -22.67
N LYS A 64 -3.12 3.89 -22.88
CA LYS A 64 -2.86 5.19 -22.24
C LYS A 64 -3.55 6.32 -23.00
N VAL A 65 -4.01 7.31 -22.25
CA VAL A 65 -4.54 8.57 -22.76
C VAL A 65 -3.68 9.69 -22.18
N PHE A 66 -3.00 10.42 -23.04
CA PHE A 66 -2.13 11.53 -22.67
C PHE A 66 -2.91 12.86 -22.74
N LEU A 67 -2.64 13.74 -21.78
CA LEU A 67 -3.23 15.06 -21.71
C LEU A 67 -2.27 16.02 -20.97
N THR A 68 -2.53 17.32 -21.11
CA THR A 68 -1.88 18.36 -20.32
C THR A 68 -2.89 18.96 -19.37
N VAL A 69 -2.54 19.05 -18.10
CA VAL A 69 -3.37 19.64 -17.03
C VAL A 69 -2.56 20.65 -16.23
N GLN A 70 -3.21 21.39 -15.35
CA GLN A 70 -2.50 22.23 -14.39
C GLN A 70 -1.80 21.36 -13.33
N GLY A 71 -0.48 21.48 -13.24
CA GLY A 71 0.31 20.83 -12.20
C GLY A 71 0.14 21.50 -10.84
N LEU A 72 0.68 20.85 -9.81
CA LEU A 72 0.52 21.27 -8.41
C LEU A 72 1.01 22.70 -8.10
N GLN A 73 1.89 23.29 -8.90
CA GLN A 73 2.40 24.67 -8.77
C GLN A 73 1.77 25.65 -9.78
N GLY A 74 0.64 25.31 -10.37
CA GLY A 74 -0.06 26.17 -11.34
C GLY A 74 0.49 26.11 -12.77
N ARG A 75 1.61 25.43 -13.02
CA ARG A 75 2.21 25.28 -14.36
C ARG A 75 1.61 24.09 -15.09
N PRO A 76 1.50 24.12 -16.45
CA PRO A 76 1.05 22.97 -17.21
C PRO A 76 1.99 21.76 -17.02
N VAL A 77 1.41 20.58 -16.83
CA VAL A 77 2.12 19.29 -16.74
C VAL A 77 1.50 18.30 -17.69
N ALA A 78 2.35 17.59 -18.44
CA ALA A 78 1.93 16.45 -19.24
C ALA A 78 1.76 15.23 -18.34
N CYS A 79 0.59 14.61 -18.39
CA CYS A 79 0.28 13.42 -17.63
C CYS A 79 -0.51 12.41 -18.47
N HIS A 80 -0.85 11.27 -17.91
CA HIS A 80 -1.67 10.28 -18.57
C HIS A 80 -2.54 9.51 -17.58
N TYR A 81 -3.56 8.84 -18.11
CA TYR A 81 -4.32 7.82 -17.40
C TYR A 81 -4.54 6.60 -18.31
N GLY A 82 -4.88 5.45 -17.72
CA GLY A 82 -5.19 4.23 -18.45
C GLY A 82 -6.69 4.11 -18.70
N ILE A 83 -7.08 3.48 -19.83
CA ILE A 83 -8.45 3.00 -20.05
C ILE A 83 -8.35 1.49 -20.22
N LEU A 84 -9.00 0.75 -19.32
CA LEU A 84 -9.09 -0.71 -19.34
C LEU A 84 -10.08 -1.18 -20.42
N PRO A 85 -10.04 -2.48 -20.82
CA PRO A 85 -10.96 -3.03 -21.83
C PRO A 85 -12.45 -2.91 -21.47
N ASP A 86 -12.80 -2.87 -20.19
CA ASP A 86 -14.17 -2.68 -19.70
C ASP A 86 -14.64 -1.21 -19.70
N GLY A 87 -13.77 -0.28 -20.15
CA GLY A 87 -14.04 1.15 -20.16
C GLY A 87 -13.77 1.87 -18.84
N THR A 88 -13.24 1.19 -17.81
CA THR A 88 -12.83 1.81 -16.55
C THR A 88 -11.55 2.64 -16.76
N ALA A 89 -11.52 3.89 -16.29
CA ALA A 89 -10.29 4.65 -16.24
C ALA A 89 -9.50 4.35 -14.96
N VAL A 90 -8.19 4.22 -15.08
CA VAL A 90 -7.24 4.15 -13.96
C VAL A 90 -6.39 5.41 -13.97
N MET A 91 -6.37 6.12 -12.86
CA MET A 91 -5.71 7.43 -12.72
C MET A 91 -4.84 7.47 -11.47
N GLU A 92 -3.80 8.29 -11.53
CA GLU A 92 -2.95 8.60 -10.38
C GLU A 92 -2.97 10.11 -10.14
N MET A 93 -3.35 10.55 -8.93
CA MET A 93 -3.23 11.98 -8.61
C MET A 93 -1.78 12.44 -8.64
N ALA A 94 -0.82 11.56 -8.34
CA ALA A 94 0.61 11.86 -8.37
C ALA A 94 1.10 12.30 -9.76
N ALA A 95 0.40 11.92 -10.83
CA ALA A 95 0.73 12.33 -12.21
C ALA A 95 0.64 13.86 -12.43
N CYS A 96 -0.12 14.58 -11.61
CA CYS A 96 -0.23 16.05 -11.68
C CYS A 96 -0.09 16.77 -10.33
N ALA A 97 -0.17 16.05 -9.21
CA ALA A 97 -0.11 16.60 -7.86
C ALA A 97 0.83 15.81 -6.92
N GLY A 98 1.81 15.10 -7.49
CA GLY A 98 2.75 14.23 -6.78
C GLY A 98 4.05 14.91 -6.35
N LEU A 99 4.71 14.33 -5.32
CA LEU A 99 6.00 14.79 -4.81
C LEU A 99 7.11 14.88 -5.88
N PRO A 100 7.22 13.94 -6.86
CA PRO A 100 8.25 14.03 -7.89
C PRO A 100 8.12 15.24 -8.83
N LEU A 101 6.97 15.90 -8.85
CA LEU A 101 6.72 17.08 -9.70
C LEU A 101 7.13 18.40 -9.01
N LEU A 102 7.57 18.34 -7.75
CA LEU A 102 8.06 19.53 -7.06
C LEU A 102 9.40 19.97 -7.63
N ASP A 103 9.44 21.18 -8.15
CA ASP A 103 10.64 21.86 -8.60
C ASP A 103 11.09 22.85 -7.52
N GLY A 104 12.13 22.51 -6.77
CA GLY A 104 12.66 23.32 -5.70
C GLY A 104 12.17 22.98 -4.29
N ALA A 105 11.98 24.01 -3.45
CA ALA A 105 11.59 23.85 -2.05
C ALA A 105 10.13 23.38 -1.93
N LEU A 106 9.87 22.57 -0.88
CA LEU A 106 8.51 22.17 -0.51
C LEU A 106 7.71 23.40 -0.06
N ASP A 107 6.65 23.74 -0.80
CA ASP A 107 5.73 24.84 -0.46
C ASP A 107 4.28 24.33 -0.44
N PRO A 108 3.85 23.71 0.65
CA PRO A 108 2.51 23.13 0.73
C PRO A 108 1.40 24.18 0.72
N MET A 109 1.73 25.46 0.97
CA MET A 109 0.73 26.54 1.03
C MET A 109 0.22 26.95 -0.35
N HIS A 110 1.03 26.80 -1.40
CA HIS A 110 0.72 27.21 -2.77
C HIS A 110 0.58 26.03 -3.75
N THR A 111 0.49 24.79 -3.23
CA THR A 111 0.19 23.63 -4.08
C THR A 111 -1.31 23.43 -4.23
N THR A 112 -1.71 22.84 -5.35
CA THR A 112 -3.11 22.62 -5.71
C THR A 112 -3.36 21.25 -6.32
N THR A 113 -4.54 20.70 -6.10
CA THR A 113 -5.06 19.48 -6.74
C THR A 113 -5.89 19.77 -8.01
N TYR A 114 -5.80 20.98 -8.57
CA TYR A 114 -6.65 21.42 -9.70
C TYR A 114 -6.58 20.46 -10.89
N GLY A 115 -5.38 20.01 -11.28
CA GLY A 115 -5.18 19.09 -12.39
C GLY A 115 -5.86 17.72 -12.20
N VAL A 116 -6.08 17.27 -10.96
CA VAL A 116 -6.85 16.04 -10.72
C VAL A 116 -8.30 16.23 -11.17
N GLY A 117 -8.90 17.38 -10.88
CA GLY A 117 -10.24 17.72 -11.36
C GLY A 117 -10.31 17.80 -12.89
N GLU A 118 -9.29 18.39 -13.52
CA GLU A 118 -9.20 18.43 -14.99
C GLU A 118 -9.10 17.04 -15.61
N MET A 119 -8.30 16.12 -15.02
CA MET A 119 -8.23 14.72 -15.46
C MET A 119 -9.59 14.02 -15.37
N LEU A 120 -10.33 14.20 -14.28
CA LEU A 120 -11.67 13.65 -14.10
C LEU A 120 -12.65 14.19 -15.14
N LEU A 121 -12.65 15.49 -15.40
CA LEU A 121 -13.49 16.11 -16.44
C LEU A 121 -13.12 15.62 -17.84
N HIS A 122 -11.82 15.47 -18.12
CA HIS A 122 -11.37 14.95 -19.39
C HIS A 122 -11.87 13.52 -19.62
N ALA A 123 -11.78 12.66 -18.59
CA ALA A 123 -12.31 11.30 -18.67
C ALA A 123 -13.84 11.29 -18.90
N GLU A 124 -14.60 12.09 -18.16
CA GLU A 124 -16.06 12.19 -18.35
C GLU A 124 -16.43 12.62 -19.77
N ARG A 125 -15.73 13.64 -20.33
CA ARG A 125 -15.95 14.11 -21.71
C ARG A 125 -15.63 13.04 -22.75
N ASN A 126 -14.72 12.12 -22.45
CA ASN A 126 -14.40 10.96 -23.27
C ASN A 126 -15.29 9.73 -23.02
N GLY A 127 -16.43 9.92 -22.34
CA GLY A 127 -17.45 8.90 -22.15
C GLY A 127 -17.18 7.93 -21.02
N ILE A 128 -16.12 8.10 -20.23
CA ILE A 128 -15.83 7.28 -19.06
C ILE A 128 -16.93 7.47 -18.00
N ARG A 129 -17.27 6.37 -17.30
CA ARG A 129 -18.26 6.36 -16.21
C ARG A 129 -17.69 5.83 -14.91
N ARG A 130 -16.65 4.99 -14.95
CA ARG A 130 -15.99 4.44 -13.77
C ARG A 130 -14.53 4.87 -13.74
N VAL A 131 -14.07 5.28 -12.55
CA VAL A 131 -12.69 5.71 -12.33
C VAL A 131 -12.13 5.00 -11.09
N LEU A 132 -10.97 4.38 -11.25
CA LEU A 132 -10.10 3.96 -10.15
C LEU A 132 -9.03 5.05 -10.01
N LEU A 133 -9.03 5.76 -8.87
CA LEU A 133 -8.13 6.89 -8.62
C LEU A 133 -7.14 6.55 -7.52
N GLY A 134 -5.87 6.36 -7.86
CA GLY A 134 -4.78 6.29 -6.89
C GLY A 134 -4.51 7.66 -6.26
N ILE A 135 -4.56 7.76 -4.94
CA ILE A 135 -4.30 9.02 -4.22
C ILE A 135 -2.98 9.02 -3.45
N GLY A 136 -2.17 7.97 -3.58
CA GLY A 136 -0.82 7.89 -3.03
C GLY A 136 0.16 8.87 -3.69
N GLY A 137 1.31 9.12 -3.03
CA GLY A 137 2.39 9.95 -3.57
C GLY A 137 2.12 11.46 -3.63
N SER A 138 1.05 11.97 -3.02
CA SER A 138 0.63 13.38 -3.11
C SER A 138 1.59 14.36 -2.44
N ALA A 139 1.75 15.55 -3.04
CA ALA A 139 2.52 16.67 -2.49
C ALA A 139 1.64 17.77 -1.87
N THR A 140 0.33 17.68 -2.00
CA THR A 140 -0.65 18.73 -1.65
C THR A 140 -1.27 18.52 -0.26
N VAL A 141 -1.76 19.59 0.35
CA VAL A 141 -2.51 19.62 1.61
C VAL A 141 -3.73 20.53 1.53
N ASP A 142 -4.23 20.73 0.31
CA ASP A 142 -5.33 21.64 0.00
C ASP A 142 -6.73 21.07 0.28
N CYS A 143 -6.82 19.90 0.92
CA CYS A 143 -8.09 19.22 1.18
C CYS A 143 -8.97 19.10 -0.09
N GLY A 144 -8.33 18.91 -1.26
CA GLY A 144 -8.99 18.79 -2.56
C GLY A 144 -9.66 20.06 -3.08
N LEU A 145 -9.32 21.24 -2.54
CA LEU A 145 -9.85 22.53 -2.97
C LEU A 145 -9.68 22.72 -4.48
N GLY A 146 -8.45 22.52 -4.97
CA GLY A 146 -8.15 22.67 -6.40
C GLY A 146 -9.00 21.72 -7.26
N MET A 147 -9.06 20.43 -6.90
CA MET A 147 -9.90 19.47 -7.60
C MET A 147 -11.37 19.94 -7.67
N ALA A 148 -11.93 20.34 -6.54
CA ALA A 148 -13.31 20.82 -6.48
C ALA A 148 -13.51 22.09 -7.34
N ALA A 149 -12.55 23.03 -7.32
CA ALA A 149 -12.61 24.23 -8.16
C ALA A 149 -12.63 23.89 -9.65
N ALA A 150 -11.77 22.98 -10.11
CA ALA A 150 -11.78 22.51 -11.50
C ALA A 150 -13.12 21.88 -11.89
N LEU A 151 -13.79 21.23 -10.93
CA LEU A 151 -15.13 20.63 -11.13
C LEU A 151 -16.28 21.64 -11.04
N GLY A 152 -15.99 22.95 -10.87
CA GLY A 152 -16.95 24.02 -10.87
C GLY A 152 -17.47 24.46 -9.50
N TYR A 153 -16.94 23.90 -8.41
CA TYR A 153 -17.21 24.43 -7.06
C TYR A 153 -16.56 25.80 -6.91
N ARG A 154 -17.25 26.73 -6.23
CA ARG A 154 -16.70 28.03 -5.92
C ARG A 154 -16.65 28.24 -4.41
N PHE A 155 -15.55 28.76 -3.93
CA PHE A 155 -15.31 29.04 -2.53
C PHE A 155 -15.44 30.55 -2.32
N LEU A 156 -16.23 30.96 -1.34
CA LEU A 156 -16.49 32.38 -1.05
C LEU A 156 -16.05 32.71 0.36
N ASP A 157 -15.54 33.94 0.54
CA ASP A 157 -15.26 34.52 1.84
C ASP A 157 -16.54 34.98 2.56
N LYS A 158 -16.37 35.58 3.74
CA LYS A 158 -17.49 36.16 4.53
C LYS A 158 -18.25 37.29 3.85
N ASN A 159 -17.64 37.97 2.87
CA ASN A 159 -18.23 39.08 2.11
C ASN A 159 -18.85 38.60 0.78
N GLY A 160 -18.76 37.28 0.47
CA GLY A 160 -19.25 36.72 -0.78
C GLY A 160 -18.27 36.83 -1.96
N ALA A 161 -17.05 37.33 -1.73
CA ALA A 161 -16.01 37.36 -2.75
C ALA A 161 -15.40 35.96 -2.97
N GLN A 162 -15.02 35.68 -4.22
CA GLN A 162 -14.43 34.38 -4.56
C GLN A 162 -13.02 34.28 -3.99
N VAL A 163 -12.74 33.13 -3.33
CA VAL A 163 -11.45 32.76 -2.76
C VAL A 163 -10.74 31.80 -3.73
N GLU A 164 -9.45 31.98 -3.93
CA GLU A 164 -8.62 31.09 -4.71
C GLU A 164 -8.52 29.71 -4.00
N ALA A 165 -8.61 28.64 -4.78
CA ALA A 165 -8.68 27.27 -4.26
C ALA A 165 -7.27 26.68 -4.01
N VAL A 166 -6.53 27.27 -3.09
CA VAL A 166 -5.19 26.86 -2.63
C VAL A 166 -5.13 26.84 -1.11
N THR A 167 -4.15 26.13 -0.55
CA THR A 167 -4.06 25.89 0.89
C THR A 167 -3.99 27.17 1.71
N CYS A 168 -3.19 28.18 1.29
CA CYS A 168 -2.99 29.43 2.04
C CYS A 168 -4.29 30.23 2.23
N HIS A 169 -5.27 30.04 1.37
CA HIS A 169 -6.57 30.71 1.44
C HIS A 169 -7.67 29.88 2.09
N MET A 170 -7.38 28.66 2.54
CA MET A 170 -8.38 27.79 3.18
C MET A 170 -9.06 28.44 4.39
N ALA A 171 -8.33 29.27 5.14
CA ALA A 171 -8.85 29.99 6.30
C ALA A 171 -9.89 31.07 5.94
N ASP A 172 -9.84 31.60 4.73
CA ASP A 172 -10.74 32.72 4.29
C ASP A 172 -12.10 32.17 3.85
N ILE A 173 -12.20 30.87 3.52
CA ILE A 173 -13.43 30.28 3.01
C ILE A 173 -14.52 30.29 4.09
N ALA A 174 -15.66 30.86 3.77
CA ALA A 174 -16.85 30.92 4.62
C ALA A 174 -18.02 30.08 4.06
N SER A 175 -18.09 29.90 2.75
CA SER A 175 -19.14 29.10 2.10
C SER A 175 -18.67 28.47 0.80
N ILE A 176 -19.41 27.44 0.36
CA ILE A 176 -19.13 26.69 -0.86
C ILE A 176 -20.37 26.79 -1.76
N ILE A 177 -20.21 27.19 -3.00
CA ILE A 177 -21.26 27.08 -4.02
C ILE A 177 -21.04 25.79 -4.78
N VAL A 178 -22.04 24.93 -4.73
CA VAL A 178 -22.05 23.64 -5.44
C VAL A 178 -22.42 23.91 -6.90
N PRO A 179 -21.74 23.33 -7.89
CA PRO A 179 -22.08 23.50 -9.29
C PRO A 179 -23.44 22.83 -9.62
N ASP A 180 -24.17 23.40 -10.55
CA ASP A 180 -25.47 22.86 -11.01
C ASP A 180 -25.33 21.44 -11.60
N ARG A 181 -24.18 21.16 -12.20
CA ARG A 181 -23.85 19.85 -12.77
C ARG A 181 -22.57 19.31 -12.14
N LYS A 182 -22.70 18.19 -11.45
CA LYS A 182 -21.55 17.37 -11.01
C LYS A 182 -21.16 16.36 -12.07
N PRO A 183 -19.87 15.96 -12.14
CA PRO A 183 -19.46 14.86 -13.01
C PRO A 183 -20.23 13.58 -12.69
N LYS A 184 -20.65 12.85 -13.73
CA LYS A 184 -21.34 11.57 -13.60
C LYS A 184 -20.33 10.40 -13.62
N LEU A 185 -19.46 10.36 -12.62
CA LEU A 185 -18.43 9.35 -12.47
C LEU A 185 -18.68 8.52 -11.20
N ASP A 186 -18.58 7.20 -11.32
CA ASP A 186 -18.46 6.27 -10.18
C ASP A 186 -16.97 6.16 -9.85
N ILE A 187 -16.55 6.83 -8.77
CA ILE A 187 -15.14 6.93 -8.39
C ILE A 187 -14.87 6.04 -7.21
N ILE A 188 -13.85 5.18 -7.35
CA ILE A 188 -13.28 4.41 -6.26
C ILE A 188 -11.84 4.86 -6.10
N ALA A 189 -11.52 5.44 -4.94
CA ALA A 189 -10.17 5.90 -4.64
C ALA A 189 -9.39 4.81 -3.90
N ALA A 190 -8.20 4.51 -4.40
CA ALA A 190 -7.25 3.62 -3.75
C ALA A 190 -6.60 4.37 -2.57
N CYS A 191 -6.93 3.93 -1.35
CA CYS A 191 -6.51 4.55 -0.10
C CYS A 191 -6.08 3.47 0.89
N ASP A 192 -4.77 3.35 1.14
CA ASP A 192 -4.18 2.33 2.01
C ASP A 192 -3.93 2.83 3.45
N VAL A 193 -4.48 3.99 3.79
CA VAL A 193 -4.37 4.57 5.12
C VAL A 193 -5.74 4.83 5.71
N ASP A 194 -5.85 4.66 7.02
CA ASP A 194 -7.04 4.91 7.83
C ASP A 194 -7.02 6.28 8.53
N THR A 195 -6.03 7.13 8.18
CA THR A 195 -5.79 8.44 8.77
C THR A 195 -7.05 9.31 8.69
N PRO A 196 -7.58 9.81 9.83
CA PRO A 196 -8.69 10.74 9.84
C PRO A 196 -8.25 12.10 9.28
N LEU A 197 -9.20 12.98 8.99
CA LEU A 197 -8.89 14.27 8.38
C LEU A 197 -8.06 15.16 9.31
N CYS A 198 -8.43 15.26 10.58
CA CYS A 198 -7.86 16.18 11.55
C CYS A 198 -7.48 15.49 12.87
N GLY A 199 -6.74 16.22 13.73
CA GLY A 199 -6.28 15.78 15.03
C GLY A 199 -4.87 15.21 15.01
N GLU A 200 -4.38 14.75 16.17
CA GLU A 200 -2.98 14.29 16.35
C GLU A 200 -2.57 13.15 15.40
N THR A 201 -3.52 12.34 14.97
CA THR A 201 -3.31 11.28 13.96
C THR A 201 -3.86 11.67 12.58
N GLY A 202 -4.25 12.94 12.38
CA GLY A 202 -4.83 13.46 11.15
C GLY A 202 -3.82 13.73 10.06
N ALA A 203 -4.33 14.22 8.91
CA ALA A 203 -3.56 14.47 7.69
C ALA A 203 -2.30 15.31 7.91
N ILE A 204 -2.42 16.39 8.67
CA ILE A 204 -1.35 17.36 8.89
C ILE A 204 -0.23 16.76 9.75
N TYR A 205 -0.58 16.17 10.89
CA TYR A 205 0.41 15.61 11.81
C TYR A 205 1.08 14.35 11.26
N THR A 206 0.34 13.54 10.48
CA THR A 206 0.88 12.28 9.92
C THR A 206 1.75 12.53 8.69
N PHE A 207 1.34 13.41 7.78
CA PHE A 207 1.97 13.56 6.47
C PHE A 207 2.50 14.96 6.17
N GLY A 208 2.25 15.93 7.03
CA GLY A 208 2.59 17.34 6.77
C GLY A 208 4.09 17.57 6.63
N LYS A 209 4.89 16.97 7.51
CA LYS A 209 6.36 17.16 7.54
C LYS A 209 7.02 16.77 6.21
N GLN A 210 6.66 15.65 5.61
CA GLN A 210 7.19 15.22 4.31
C GLN A 210 6.77 16.12 3.14
N LYS A 211 5.76 16.97 3.34
CA LYS A 211 5.25 17.94 2.35
C LYS A 211 5.73 19.37 2.62
N GLY A 212 6.57 19.57 3.64
CA GLY A 212 7.16 20.87 3.96
C GLY A 212 6.44 21.67 5.04
N ILE A 213 5.47 21.08 5.76
CA ILE A 213 4.83 21.75 6.90
C ILE A 213 5.76 21.66 8.11
N SER A 214 6.15 22.83 8.67
CA SER A 214 6.91 22.87 9.91
C SER A 214 6.04 22.50 11.12
N GLU A 215 6.67 22.00 12.20
CA GLU A 215 5.95 21.62 13.42
C GLU A 215 5.15 22.78 14.02
N GLU A 216 5.67 24.02 13.89
CA GLU A 216 5.01 25.25 14.35
C GLU A 216 3.71 25.56 13.58
N MET A 217 3.67 25.21 12.29
CA MET A 217 2.49 25.43 11.44
C MET A 217 1.39 24.38 11.63
N MET A 218 1.74 23.19 12.09
CA MET A 218 0.80 22.05 12.16
C MET A 218 -0.48 22.35 12.94
N PRO A 219 -0.44 22.94 14.15
CA PRO A 219 -1.67 23.21 14.91
C PRO A 219 -2.62 24.16 14.19
N GLN A 220 -2.09 25.20 13.56
CA GLN A 220 -2.88 26.18 12.82
C GLN A 220 -3.51 25.55 11.58
N MET A 221 -2.75 24.78 10.81
CA MET A 221 -3.24 24.12 9.60
C MET A 221 -4.29 23.05 9.90
N ASP A 222 -4.11 22.27 10.95
CA ASP A 222 -5.11 21.29 11.40
C ASP A 222 -6.42 21.98 11.80
N ALA A 223 -6.34 23.09 12.54
CA ALA A 223 -7.51 23.88 12.91
C ALA A 223 -8.23 24.47 11.69
N GLN A 224 -7.49 24.97 10.68
CA GLN A 224 -8.06 25.44 9.43
C GLN A 224 -8.75 24.34 8.64
N MET A 225 -8.12 23.18 8.51
CA MET A 225 -8.68 22.00 7.85
C MET A 225 -9.95 21.52 8.57
N LYS A 226 -9.93 21.48 9.91
CA LYS A 226 -11.11 21.16 10.72
C LYS A 226 -12.27 22.14 10.54
N ARG A 227 -11.96 23.43 10.44
CA ARG A 227 -12.97 24.48 10.14
C ARG A 227 -13.54 24.27 8.74
N PHE A 228 -12.70 24.02 7.75
CA PHE A 228 -13.13 23.78 6.37
C PHE A 228 -14.00 22.51 6.26
N ALA A 229 -13.65 21.43 6.95
CA ALA A 229 -14.47 20.23 7.03
C ALA A 229 -15.89 20.47 7.57
N ARG A 230 -16.04 21.39 8.55
CA ARG A 230 -17.36 21.80 9.04
C ARG A 230 -18.16 22.58 7.98
N ILE A 231 -17.49 23.39 7.17
CA ILE A 231 -18.14 24.09 6.05
C ILE A 231 -18.57 23.06 4.99
N ILE A 232 -17.74 22.09 4.66
CA ILE A 232 -18.09 20.97 3.77
C ILE A 232 -19.34 20.27 4.29
N ALA A 233 -19.36 19.84 5.56
CA ALA A 233 -20.49 19.13 6.14
C ALA A 233 -21.79 19.94 6.08
N LYS A 234 -21.71 21.25 6.33
CA LYS A 234 -22.86 22.17 6.26
C LYS A 234 -23.43 22.30 4.83
N GLN A 235 -22.55 22.33 3.82
CA GLN A 235 -22.96 22.59 2.42
C GLN A 235 -23.29 21.32 1.66
N THR A 236 -22.65 20.18 1.97
CA THR A 236 -22.83 18.92 1.23
C THR A 236 -23.67 17.90 2.00
N GLY A 237 -23.84 18.09 3.31
CA GLY A 237 -24.48 17.09 4.21
C GLY A 237 -23.54 15.93 4.60
N VAL A 238 -22.27 15.92 4.13
CA VAL A 238 -21.32 14.81 4.37
C VAL A 238 -20.32 15.23 5.47
N ASN A 239 -20.38 14.54 6.61
CA ASN A 239 -19.35 14.70 7.65
C ASN A 239 -18.13 13.83 7.30
N VAL A 240 -16.96 14.48 7.16
CA VAL A 240 -15.70 13.82 6.76
C VAL A 240 -14.65 13.83 7.86
N LEU A 241 -14.93 14.38 9.04
CA LEU A 241 -13.92 14.56 10.10
C LEU A 241 -13.36 13.25 10.62
N ASP A 242 -14.23 12.27 10.91
CA ASP A 242 -13.88 11.03 11.58
C ASP A 242 -13.92 9.82 10.62
N VAL A 243 -13.99 10.08 9.31
CA VAL A 243 -14.03 9.00 8.32
C VAL A 243 -12.61 8.45 8.10
N PRO A 244 -12.37 7.15 8.28
CA PRO A 244 -11.09 6.54 7.98
C PRO A 244 -10.67 6.81 6.54
N GLY A 245 -9.43 7.26 6.34
CA GLY A 245 -8.90 7.62 5.03
C GLY A 245 -9.25 9.03 4.56
N ALA A 246 -10.10 9.79 5.27
CA ALA A 246 -10.42 11.16 4.88
C ALA A 246 -9.19 12.08 4.86
N GLY A 247 -8.20 11.82 5.73
CA GLY A 247 -6.93 12.56 5.78
C GLY A 247 -5.92 12.15 4.71
N ALA A 248 -6.17 11.06 3.98
CA ALA A 248 -5.28 10.62 2.93
C ALA A 248 -5.01 11.72 1.90
N ALA A 249 -3.78 11.76 1.41
CA ALA A 249 -3.36 12.70 0.38
C ALA A 249 -3.63 14.19 0.73
N GLY A 250 -3.43 14.56 2.01
CA GLY A 250 -3.63 15.94 2.47
C GLY A 250 -5.09 16.38 2.46
N GLY A 251 -6.01 15.46 2.73
CA GLY A 251 -7.46 15.69 2.77
C GLY A 251 -8.15 15.42 1.42
N MET A 252 -7.46 14.91 0.40
CA MET A 252 -8.10 14.52 -0.86
C MET A 252 -9.17 13.44 -0.62
N GLY A 253 -8.94 12.49 0.32
CA GLY A 253 -9.94 11.51 0.71
C GLY A 253 -11.26 12.15 1.15
N ALA A 254 -11.20 13.18 1.98
CA ALA A 254 -12.39 13.94 2.40
C ALA A 254 -13.11 14.63 1.23
N ALA A 255 -12.35 15.26 0.33
CA ALA A 255 -12.91 15.92 -0.85
C ALA A 255 -13.62 14.93 -1.79
N LEU A 256 -13.02 13.79 -2.04
CA LEU A 256 -13.60 12.74 -2.88
C LEU A 256 -14.91 12.20 -2.30
N LEU A 257 -14.97 11.98 -0.98
CA LEU A 257 -16.19 11.59 -0.29
C LEU A 257 -17.27 12.65 -0.41
N ALA A 258 -16.96 13.92 -0.09
CA ALA A 258 -17.94 14.98 0.04
C ALA A 258 -18.42 15.56 -1.29
N PHE A 259 -17.51 15.79 -2.23
CA PHE A 259 -17.83 16.46 -3.48
C PHE A 259 -18.25 15.50 -4.59
N LEU A 260 -17.72 14.29 -4.59
CA LEU A 260 -17.90 13.32 -5.66
C LEU A 260 -18.61 12.01 -5.23
N ASN A 261 -18.98 11.89 -3.94
CA ASN A 261 -19.58 10.67 -3.39
C ASN A 261 -18.74 9.42 -3.71
N ALA A 262 -17.41 9.58 -3.76
CA ALA A 262 -16.49 8.50 -4.05
C ALA A 262 -16.44 7.49 -2.89
N LYS A 263 -15.98 6.27 -3.20
CA LYS A 263 -15.71 5.22 -2.21
C LYS A 263 -14.20 5.12 -1.99
N LEU A 264 -13.77 5.04 -0.73
CA LEU A 264 -12.37 4.74 -0.40
C LEU A 264 -12.24 3.23 -0.20
N LYS A 265 -11.27 2.61 -0.87
CA LYS A 265 -10.95 1.19 -0.73
C LYS A 265 -9.44 0.99 -0.72
N PRO A 266 -8.90 -0.02 -0.02
CA PRO A 266 -7.50 -0.38 -0.14
C PRO A 266 -7.09 -0.67 -1.59
N GLY A 267 -5.94 -0.14 -2.01
CA GLY A 267 -5.45 -0.30 -3.38
C GLY A 267 -5.22 -1.77 -3.75
N VAL A 268 -4.69 -2.54 -2.80
CA VAL A 268 -4.51 -3.99 -2.96
C VAL A 268 -5.83 -4.71 -3.29
N GLU A 269 -6.91 -4.36 -2.60
CA GLU A 269 -8.21 -4.98 -2.83
C GLU A 269 -8.76 -4.66 -4.23
N LEU A 270 -8.57 -3.42 -4.67
CA LEU A 270 -9.02 -2.99 -6.00
C LEU A 270 -8.30 -3.77 -7.12
N LEU A 271 -7.00 -3.98 -6.98
CA LEU A 271 -6.24 -4.74 -7.97
C LEU A 271 -6.59 -6.22 -7.94
N LEU A 272 -6.73 -6.81 -6.74
CA LEU A 272 -7.15 -8.21 -6.60
C LEU A 272 -8.55 -8.45 -7.16
N ASP A 273 -9.50 -7.51 -6.96
CA ASP A 273 -10.83 -7.56 -7.57
C ASP A 273 -10.74 -7.49 -9.10
N ALA A 274 -9.94 -6.55 -9.62
CA ALA A 274 -9.80 -6.31 -11.05
C ALA A 274 -9.20 -7.51 -11.82
N VAL A 275 -8.25 -8.24 -11.21
CA VAL A 275 -7.67 -9.44 -11.80
C VAL A 275 -8.50 -10.72 -11.57
N GLY A 276 -9.61 -10.63 -10.83
CA GLY A 276 -10.44 -11.79 -10.49
C GLY A 276 -9.71 -12.80 -9.59
N PHE A 277 -8.92 -12.31 -8.62
CA PHE A 277 -8.00 -13.09 -7.82
C PHE A 277 -8.67 -14.30 -7.12
N ASP A 278 -9.87 -14.13 -6.56
CA ASP A 278 -10.60 -15.20 -5.88
C ASP A 278 -10.97 -16.35 -6.83
N GLY A 279 -11.19 -16.04 -8.12
CA GLY A 279 -11.39 -17.04 -9.17
C GLY A 279 -10.12 -17.84 -9.43
N LEU A 280 -8.96 -17.16 -9.46
CA LEU A 280 -7.65 -17.78 -9.68
C LEU A 280 -7.24 -18.69 -8.54
N LEU A 281 -7.59 -18.33 -7.30
CA LEU A 281 -7.26 -19.12 -6.11
C LEU A 281 -7.88 -20.52 -6.09
N LYS A 282 -8.99 -20.74 -6.78
CA LYS A 282 -9.68 -22.04 -6.82
C LYS A 282 -8.83 -23.18 -7.39
N GLU A 283 -7.91 -22.82 -8.26
CA GLU A 283 -7.00 -23.79 -8.92
C GLU A 283 -5.55 -23.67 -8.41
N THR A 284 -5.28 -22.74 -7.47
CA THR A 284 -3.93 -22.42 -7.00
C THR A 284 -3.49 -23.34 -5.87
N ASP A 285 -2.28 -23.88 -5.96
CA ASP A 285 -1.68 -24.71 -4.91
C ASP A 285 -0.95 -23.87 -3.86
N ILE A 286 -0.34 -22.74 -4.26
CA ILE A 286 0.45 -21.87 -3.38
C ILE A 286 0.52 -20.46 -3.94
N VAL A 287 0.52 -19.48 -3.04
CA VAL A 287 0.72 -18.07 -3.34
C VAL A 287 2.05 -17.58 -2.75
N PHE A 288 2.83 -16.85 -3.53
CA PHE A 288 3.97 -16.07 -3.06
C PHE A 288 3.60 -14.59 -3.10
N THR A 289 3.87 -13.90 -2.00
CA THR A 289 3.74 -12.44 -1.88
C THR A 289 5.01 -11.87 -1.28
N GLY A 290 5.08 -10.57 -1.08
CA GLY A 290 6.22 -9.93 -0.45
C GLY A 290 6.19 -8.41 -0.57
N GLU A 291 7.06 -7.77 0.19
CA GLU A 291 7.35 -6.34 0.15
C GLU A 291 8.78 -6.08 0.65
N GLY A 292 9.27 -4.85 0.53
CA GLY A 292 10.62 -4.51 0.99
C GLY A 292 10.86 -4.73 2.47
N ARG A 293 9.84 -4.50 3.32
CA ARG A 293 9.92 -4.72 4.77
C ARG A 293 8.55 -5.10 5.33
N ILE A 294 8.47 -6.26 5.96
CA ILE A 294 7.30 -6.69 6.72
C ILE A 294 7.49 -6.31 8.19
N ASP A 295 6.58 -5.52 8.74
CA ASP A 295 6.54 -5.08 10.14
C ASP A 295 5.10 -4.82 10.60
N TRP A 296 4.93 -4.17 11.75
CA TRP A 296 3.61 -3.82 12.30
C TRP A 296 2.73 -2.97 11.37
N GLN A 297 3.32 -2.24 10.41
CA GLN A 297 2.55 -1.46 9.43
C GLN A 297 1.93 -2.36 8.35
N SER A 298 2.54 -3.49 8.05
CA SER A 298 2.05 -4.43 7.03
C SER A 298 0.67 -4.98 7.35
N ILE A 299 0.29 -5.09 8.64
CA ILE A 299 -1.03 -5.56 9.07
C ILE A 299 -2.18 -4.58 8.74
N ARG A 300 -1.88 -3.32 8.44
CA ARG A 300 -2.87 -2.28 8.13
C ARG A 300 -3.43 -2.35 6.70
N GLY A 301 -3.34 -3.51 6.06
CA GLY A 301 -3.94 -3.73 4.73
C GLY A 301 -2.99 -3.56 3.56
N LYS A 302 -1.65 -3.60 3.79
CA LYS A 302 -0.66 -3.62 2.72
C LYS A 302 -0.75 -4.91 1.89
N VAL A 303 -0.08 -4.92 0.74
CA VAL A 303 -0.12 -6.00 -0.25
C VAL A 303 0.04 -7.40 0.34
N PRO A 304 1.06 -7.73 1.16
CA PRO A 304 1.21 -9.10 1.66
C PRO A 304 0.01 -9.59 2.46
N VAL A 305 -0.59 -8.71 3.27
CA VAL A 305 -1.75 -9.06 4.10
C VAL A 305 -3.03 -9.14 3.27
N GLY A 306 -3.24 -8.25 2.31
CA GLY A 306 -4.40 -8.31 1.41
C GLY A 306 -4.41 -9.61 0.60
N VAL A 307 -3.28 -9.96 0.00
CA VAL A 307 -3.09 -11.21 -0.76
C VAL A 307 -3.28 -12.44 0.14
N ALA A 308 -2.62 -12.47 1.31
CA ALA A 308 -2.66 -13.61 2.22
C ALA A 308 -4.06 -13.85 2.79
N ARG A 309 -4.82 -12.80 3.11
CA ARG A 309 -6.20 -12.92 3.61
C ARG A 309 -7.12 -13.61 2.60
N ARG A 310 -7.03 -13.26 1.31
CA ARG A 310 -7.80 -13.92 0.26
C ARG A 310 -7.33 -15.35 0.02
N ALA A 311 -6.03 -15.60 0.02
CA ALA A 311 -5.47 -16.94 -0.07
C ALA A 311 -5.95 -17.83 1.09
N GLN A 312 -5.92 -17.32 2.33
CA GLN A 312 -6.43 -18.02 3.53
C GLN A 312 -7.93 -18.37 3.41
N ALA A 313 -8.74 -17.41 2.92
CA ALA A 313 -10.18 -17.65 2.73
C ALA A 313 -10.45 -18.76 1.70
N ALA A 314 -9.56 -18.96 0.74
CA ALA A 314 -9.60 -20.03 -0.25
C ALA A 314 -8.89 -21.33 0.21
N GLY A 315 -8.29 -21.36 1.42
CA GLY A 315 -7.52 -22.51 1.93
C GLY A 315 -6.17 -22.71 1.23
N VAL A 316 -5.63 -21.66 0.57
CA VAL A 316 -4.37 -21.71 -0.17
C VAL A 316 -3.25 -21.14 0.69
N PRO A 317 -2.11 -21.85 0.89
CA PRO A 317 -0.98 -21.31 1.64
C PRO A 317 -0.36 -20.10 0.94
N CYS A 318 -0.02 -19.07 1.75
CA CYS A 318 0.60 -17.85 1.26
C CYS A 318 1.94 -17.61 1.94
N ILE A 319 3.02 -17.62 1.18
CA ILE A 319 4.39 -17.41 1.66
C ILE A 319 4.82 -15.98 1.29
N ALA A 320 5.30 -15.25 2.28
CA ALA A 320 5.86 -13.91 2.09
C ALA A 320 7.40 -13.97 1.97
N LEU A 321 7.91 -13.52 0.82
CA LEU A 321 9.33 -13.27 0.59
C LEU A 321 9.56 -11.76 0.68
N CYS A 322 10.34 -11.31 1.65
CA CYS A 322 10.51 -9.87 1.89
C CYS A 322 11.99 -9.46 1.92
N GLY A 323 12.26 -8.18 1.77
CA GLY A 323 13.61 -7.65 1.93
C GLY A 323 14.09 -7.82 3.36
N SER A 324 13.30 -7.36 4.34
CA SER A 324 13.62 -7.47 5.76
C SER A 324 12.36 -7.71 6.60
N VAL A 325 12.57 -8.23 7.82
CA VAL A 325 11.54 -8.43 8.83
C VAL A 325 11.77 -7.45 9.98
N GLY A 326 10.76 -6.69 10.34
CA GLY A 326 10.78 -5.72 11.43
C GLY A 326 9.96 -6.15 12.63
N GLU A 327 9.91 -5.27 13.63
CA GLU A 327 9.11 -5.46 14.85
C GLU A 327 7.62 -5.60 14.51
N GLY A 328 6.93 -6.53 15.18
CA GLY A 328 5.50 -6.79 14.98
C GLY A 328 5.16 -7.58 13.71
N ALA A 329 6.15 -8.04 12.94
CA ALA A 329 5.93 -8.82 11.72
C ALA A 329 5.17 -10.13 11.97
N GLU A 330 5.30 -10.73 13.16
CA GLU A 330 4.60 -11.97 13.54
C GLU A 330 3.07 -11.86 13.49
N GLN A 331 2.54 -10.63 13.57
CA GLN A 331 1.09 -10.40 13.52
C GLN A 331 0.48 -10.74 12.15
N VAL A 332 1.28 -10.77 11.07
CA VAL A 332 0.76 -11.11 9.74
C VAL A 332 0.35 -12.59 9.62
N PHE A 333 0.86 -13.47 10.50
CA PHE A 333 0.41 -14.87 10.54
C PHE A 333 -1.08 -14.98 10.90
N GLN A 334 -1.59 -14.08 11.76
CA GLN A 334 -3.01 -14.00 12.10
C GLN A 334 -3.86 -13.45 10.93
N LYS A 335 -3.21 -12.91 9.90
CA LYS A 335 -3.85 -12.34 8.70
C LYS A 335 -3.73 -13.25 7.47
N GLY A 336 -3.30 -14.50 7.65
CA GLY A 336 -3.27 -15.51 6.59
C GLY A 336 -1.91 -15.78 5.96
N VAL A 337 -0.86 -15.05 6.35
CA VAL A 337 0.51 -15.40 5.92
C VAL A 337 0.91 -16.72 6.57
N THR A 338 1.32 -17.70 5.75
CA THR A 338 1.73 -19.02 6.22
C THR A 338 3.17 -19.02 6.74
N ALA A 339 4.07 -18.31 6.06
CA ALA A 339 5.47 -18.19 6.44
C ALA A 339 6.07 -16.89 5.89
N ILE A 340 7.09 -16.36 6.58
CA ILE A 340 7.86 -15.19 6.16
C ILE A 340 9.32 -15.61 6.02
N PHE A 341 9.96 -15.15 4.93
CA PHE A 341 11.38 -15.31 4.70
C PHE A 341 12.00 -13.98 4.30
N SER A 342 13.14 -13.62 4.92
CA SER A 342 13.89 -12.40 4.64
C SER A 342 15.03 -12.65 3.64
N ALA A 343 15.19 -11.75 2.67
CA ALA A 343 16.27 -11.82 1.70
C ALA A 343 17.60 -11.31 2.26
N ILE A 344 17.61 -10.49 3.33
CA ILE A 344 18.84 -10.01 3.96
C ILE A 344 19.49 -11.16 4.72
N GLY A 345 20.63 -11.63 4.22
CA GLY A 345 21.40 -12.74 4.79
C GLY A 345 22.44 -12.31 5.83
N GLU A 346 22.83 -11.02 5.86
CA GLU A 346 23.80 -10.47 6.78
C GLU A 346 23.44 -9.03 7.19
N ALA A 347 23.91 -8.59 8.36
CA ALA A 347 23.72 -7.22 8.80
C ALA A 347 24.62 -6.29 7.96
N CYS A 348 24.02 -5.40 7.19
CA CYS A 348 24.74 -4.47 6.34
C CYS A 348 23.94 -3.17 6.13
N ASP A 349 24.60 -2.13 5.64
CA ASP A 349 23.99 -0.85 5.32
C ASP A 349 23.05 -0.96 4.11
N PHE A 350 22.02 -0.09 4.06
CA PHE A 350 21.05 -0.07 2.98
C PHE A 350 21.69 0.09 1.59
N SER A 351 22.82 0.77 1.49
CA SER A 351 23.58 0.90 0.24
C SER A 351 24.09 -0.43 -0.29
N GLN A 352 24.47 -1.36 0.60
CA GLN A 352 24.88 -2.73 0.25
C GLN A 352 23.66 -3.61 -0.05
N VAL A 353 22.59 -3.48 0.75
CA VAL A 353 21.31 -4.14 0.45
C VAL A 353 20.87 -3.82 -0.97
N LYS A 354 20.90 -2.54 -1.36
CA LYS A 354 20.51 -2.08 -2.71
C LYS A 354 21.36 -2.73 -3.82
N LYS A 355 22.66 -2.93 -3.59
CA LYS A 355 23.55 -3.58 -4.56
C LYS A 355 23.30 -5.08 -4.70
N ASN A 356 22.96 -5.74 -3.59
CA ASN A 356 22.85 -7.20 -3.51
C ASN A 356 21.42 -7.73 -3.64
N CYS A 357 20.40 -6.88 -3.58
CA CYS A 357 18.99 -7.25 -3.45
C CYS A 357 18.52 -8.32 -4.46
N ILE A 358 18.97 -8.24 -5.72
CA ILE A 358 18.63 -9.22 -6.76
C ILE A 358 19.24 -10.59 -6.44
N ARG A 359 20.54 -10.63 -6.07
CA ARG A 359 21.25 -11.85 -5.70
C ARG A 359 20.59 -12.50 -4.49
N ASP A 360 20.30 -11.71 -3.49
CA ASP A 360 19.81 -12.17 -2.20
C ASP A 360 18.36 -12.70 -2.33
N LEU A 361 17.51 -12.02 -3.08
CA LEU A 361 16.16 -12.52 -3.38
C LEU A 361 16.20 -13.79 -4.24
N LYS A 362 17.13 -13.91 -5.18
CA LYS A 362 17.35 -15.17 -5.94
C LYS A 362 17.72 -16.32 -5.02
N LEU A 363 18.70 -16.13 -4.14
CA LEU A 363 19.15 -17.14 -3.19
C LEU A 363 18.03 -17.56 -2.25
N LEU A 364 17.28 -16.59 -1.72
CA LEU A 364 16.12 -16.85 -0.89
C LEU A 364 15.06 -17.67 -1.62
N SER A 365 14.66 -17.21 -2.81
CA SER A 365 13.64 -17.89 -3.63
C SER A 365 14.04 -19.34 -3.93
N ASP A 366 15.30 -19.55 -4.31
CA ASP A 366 15.87 -20.88 -4.57
C ASP A 366 15.82 -21.78 -3.33
N SER A 367 16.19 -21.25 -2.17
CA SER A 367 16.17 -21.97 -0.89
C SER A 367 14.75 -22.39 -0.50
N VAL A 368 13.77 -21.48 -0.67
CA VAL A 368 12.36 -21.79 -0.39
C VAL A 368 11.82 -22.85 -1.36
N MET A 369 12.16 -22.76 -2.66
CA MET A 369 11.73 -23.78 -3.63
C MET A 369 12.36 -25.15 -3.36
N ARG A 370 13.63 -25.20 -2.93
CA ARG A 370 14.29 -26.45 -2.47
C ARG A 370 13.54 -27.06 -1.30
N LEU A 371 13.19 -26.25 -0.32
CA LEU A 371 12.43 -26.72 0.85
C LEU A 371 11.07 -27.30 0.44
N LEU A 372 10.35 -26.61 -0.45
CA LEU A 372 9.05 -27.08 -0.95
C LEU A 372 9.17 -28.36 -1.80
N ALA A 373 10.22 -28.48 -2.61
CA ALA A 373 10.49 -29.70 -3.40
C ALA A 373 10.87 -30.88 -2.52
N ALA A 374 11.57 -30.66 -1.41
CA ALA A 374 11.99 -31.71 -0.47
C ALA A 374 10.87 -32.15 0.49
N GLY A 375 9.89 -31.29 0.75
CA GLY A 375 8.83 -31.51 1.74
C GLY A 375 7.45 -31.73 1.14
N SER A 376 6.51 -32.16 2.01
CA SER A 376 5.08 -32.19 1.66
C SER A 376 4.42 -30.86 1.98
N VAL A 377 3.78 -30.22 1.00
CA VAL A 377 2.99 -28.97 1.17
C VAL A 377 1.88 -29.13 2.23
N GLN A 378 1.40 -30.33 2.49
CA GLN A 378 0.38 -30.60 3.52
C GLN A 378 0.82 -30.19 4.92
N THR A 379 2.11 -30.23 5.24
CA THR A 379 2.65 -29.83 6.53
C THR A 379 2.53 -28.30 6.76
N LEU A 380 2.57 -27.51 5.68
CA LEU A 380 2.41 -26.06 5.73
C LEU A 380 0.95 -25.60 5.88
N GLN A 381 0.00 -26.45 5.45
CA GLN A 381 -1.45 -26.17 5.61
C GLN A 381 -1.95 -26.35 7.04
N ALA A 382 -1.24 -27.13 7.85
CA ALA A 382 -1.67 -27.51 9.21
C ALA A 382 -1.51 -26.39 10.25
N GLY A 383 -1.12 -25.15 9.83
CA GLY A 383 -1.13 -23.95 10.66
C GLY A 383 -0.71 -24.19 12.12
N VAL A 384 0.55 -24.55 12.37
CA VAL A 384 1.07 -24.60 13.74
C VAL A 384 1.41 -23.16 14.13
N PRO A 385 0.64 -22.48 14.98
CA PRO A 385 1.03 -21.16 15.43
C PRO A 385 2.31 -21.29 16.25
N LEU A 386 3.42 -20.78 15.72
CA LEU A 386 4.62 -20.52 16.49
C LEU A 386 4.33 -19.32 17.40
N VAL A 387 3.96 -19.58 18.63
CA VAL A 387 3.82 -18.54 19.64
C VAL A 387 5.21 -18.28 20.22
N LEU A 388 5.80 -17.15 19.86
CA LEU A 388 6.96 -16.61 20.57
C LEU A 388 6.47 -16.15 21.95
N ASP A 389 6.97 -16.78 23.02
CA ASP A 389 6.67 -16.36 24.38
C ASP A 389 7.22 -14.94 24.61
N LYS A 390 6.40 -14.03 25.13
CA LYS A 390 6.73 -12.61 25.38
C LYS A 390 8.00 -12.39 26.23
N LYS A 391 8.52 -13.43 26.85
CA LYS A 391 9.77 -13.40 27.63
C LYS A 391 11.03 -13.07 26.81
N TYR A 392 10.96 -13.16 25.48
CA TYR A 392 12.14 -13.00 24.59
C TYR A 392 12.24 -11.68 23.85
N ALA A 393 11.33 -10.76 24.09
CA ALA A 393 11.39 -9.39 23.52
C ALA A 393 12.62 -8.58 24.03
N ASN A 394 13.31 -9.03 25.06
CA ASN A 394 14.42 -8.33 25.70
C ASN A 394 15.81 -8.97 25.44
N GLY A 395 15.98 -9.75 24.36
CA GLY A 395 17.30 -10.23 23.94
C GLY A 395 17.88 -11.41 24.71
N ASP A 396 17.12 -12.07 25.57
CA ASP A 396 17.57 -13.27 26.28
C ASP A 396 17.17 -14.53 25.50
N PHE A 397 18.11 -15.03 24.69
CA PHE A 397 17.92 -16.17 23.78
C PHE A 397 17.80 -17.55 24.43
N ARG A 398 17.57 -17.63 25.76
CA ARG A 398 17.35 -18.90 26.46
C ARG A 398 15.90 -19.33 26.46
N GLY A 399 15.27 -19.52 25.28
CA GLY A 399 13.88 -19.87 25.15
C GLY A 399 13.62 -21.27 24.62
N ARG A 400 12.67 -21.95 25.26
CA ARG A 400 12.11 -23.20 24.74
C ARG A 400 10.95 -22.90 23.81
N TRP A 401 10.97 -23.49 22.62
CA TRP A 401 9.83 -23.53 21.72
C TRP A 401 8.78 -24.50 22.28
N THR A 402 7.61 -24.06 22.63
CA THR A 402 6.52 -24.93 23.05
C THR A 402 5.48 -25.06 21.93
N LYS A 403 5.20 -26.30 21.56
CA LYS A 403 4.10 -26.65 20.67
C LYS A 403 2.78 -26.56 21.47
N GLN A 404 1.89 -25.67 21.13
CA GLN A 404 0.52 -25.67 21.64
C GLN A 404 -0.35 -26.56 20.72
N THR A 405 -0.13 -27.87 20.79
CA THR A 405 -1.09 -28.88 20.30
C THR A 405 -1.42 -29.75 21.49
N GLY A 406 -2.69 -30.01 21.74
CA GLY A 406 -3.19 -30.84 22.83
C GLY A 406 -2.80 -32.33 22.70
N LEU A 407 -1.51 -32.60 22.74
CA LEU A 407 -0.92 -33.94 22.85
C LEU A 407 0.14 -33.84 23.94
N GLU A 408 -0.21 -34.31 25.11
CA GLU A 408 0.73 -34.63 26.19
C GLU A 408 1.61 -35.82 25.75
N HIS A 409 2.89 -35.72 26.16
CA HIS A 409 3.95 -36.73 26.10
C HIS A 409 4.70 -36.95 24.79
N ALA A 410 5.83 -36.24 24.66
CA ALA A 410 7.09 -36.81 24.21
C ALA A 410 8.23 -36.08 24.95
N GLN A 411 8.76 -36.73 25.98
CA GLN A 411 9.92 -36.26 26.74
C GLN A 411 11.17 -36.34 25.87
N THR A 412 11.88 -35.25 25.87
CA THR A 412 13.19 -34.96 25.29
C THR A 412 14.30 -35.84 25.88
N ALA A 413 14.81 -36.74 25.09
CA ALA A 413 16.17 -37.27 25.22
C ALA A 413 16.97 -36.75 24.01
N GLY A 414 17.87 -35.82 24.19
CA GLY A 414 18.74 -35.38 23.09
C GLY A 414 19.47 -34.04 23.23
N ILE A 415 19.07 -33.18 24.15
CA ILE A 415 19.66 -31.82 24.26
C ILE A 415 20.65 -31.67 25.43
N SER A 416 20.75 -32.68 26.32
CA SER A 416 21.66 -32.63 27.49
C SER A 416 23.14 -32.81 27.19
N ALA A 417 23.50 -33.22 25.97
CA ALA A 417 24.90 -33.46 25.59
C ALA A 417 25.59 -32.15 25.10
N LEU A 418 24.87 -31.30 24.37
CA LEU A 418 25.45 -30.06 23.82
C LEU A 418 25.69 -28.99 24.90
N ASP A 419 24.84 -28.97 25.95
CA ASP A 419 25.00 -27.97 27.05
C ASP A 419 26.20 -28.26 27.96
N ARG A 420 26.74 -29.51 27.95
CA ARG A 420 27.93 -29.84 28.74
C ARG A 420 29.24 -29.45 28.07
N GLU A 421 29.31 -29.49 26.75
CA GLU A 421 30.54 -29.05 26.02
C GLU A 421 30.73 -27.54 26.07
N ILE A 422 29.68 -26.76 25.93
CA ILE A 422 29.76 -25.27 25.95
C ILE A 422 30.14 -24.73 27.34
N THR A 423 29.81 -25.48 28.42
CA THR A 423 30.11 -25.04 29.79
C THR A 423 31.56 -25.38 30.19
N THR A 424 32.19 -26.34 29.54
CA THR A 424 33.58 -26.76 29.82
C THR A 424 34.58 -25.81 29.16
N GLU A 425 34.32 -25.36 27.93
CA GLU A 425 35.22 -24.44 27.21
C GLU A 425 35.22 -23.01 27.82
N ARG A 426 34.20 -22.60 28.56
CA ARG A 426 34.20 -21.29 29.28
C ARG A 426 34.96 -21.30 30.61
N LYS A 427 35.35 -22.45 31.14
CA LYS A 427 36.13 -22.53 32.39
C LYS A 427 37.63 -22.58 32.15
N GLU A 428 38.05 -22.87 30.93
CA GLU A 428 39.49 -22.87 30.57
C GLU A 428 40.00 -21.54 29.97
N ALA A 429 39.12 -20.56 29.77
CA ALA A 429 39.43 -19.24 29.21
C ALA A 429 39.33 -18.11 30.28
N ARG A 430 39.51 -18.43 31.58
CA ARG A 430 39.69 -17.43 32.66
C ARG A 430 40.98 -17.65 33.42
#